data_e99884747c45527dd2a698c58aded2bb
#
_entry.id   e99884747c45527dd2a698c58aded2bb
#
_cell.length_a   1.000
_cell.length_b   1.000
_cell.length_c   1.000
_cell.angle_alpha   90.00
_cell.angle_beta   90.00
_cell.angle_gamma   90.00
#
_symmetry.space_group_name_H-M   'P 1'
#
loop_
_entity.id
_entity.type
_entity.pdbx_description
1 polymer ?
#
loop_
_entity_poly.entity_id
_entity_poly.type
_entity_poly.pdbx_seq_one_letter_code
_entity_poly.pdbx_strand_id
1 'polypeptide(L)'
;MTLFAPHRDTLESFVDCIHGGVDKGTLTRLLAEDVVLYGPFGDEPVTGRDAAVETIQTVNGLSSDDTYTEVLSGDTHHAAHFRLQVGDAAVNGIFFVLLDADGKIAEVSILYRTLPAGVALQRNIANALGWQPWELRTND
;
A
#
# COMPACT_ATOMS: atom_id res chain seq x y z
N MET A 1 28.47 -11.42 5.67
CA MET A 1 28.01 -10.03 5.53
C MET A 1 26.70 -10.01 4.76
N THR A 2 25.71 -9.37 5.34
CA THR A 2 24.38 -9.25 4.72
C THR A 2 24.38 -8.04 3.78
N LEU A 3 23.95 -8.25 2.54
CA LEU A 3 23.84 -7.19 1.54
C LEU A 3 22.39 -6.67 1.41
N PHE A 4 21.52 -7.06 2.33
CA PHE A 4 20.12 -6.71 2.28
C PHE A 4 19.79 -5.65 3.31
N ALA A 5 18.76 -4.85 3.04
CA ALA A 5 18.21 -3.89 3.99
C ALA A 5 17.83 -4.60 5.30
N PRO A 6 18.11 -3.97 6.44
CA PRO A 6 17.76 -4.56 7.74
C PRO A 6 16.25 -4.50 8.01
N HIS A 7 15.82 -5.21 9.06
CA HIS A 7 14.44 -5.16 9.57
C HIS A 7 13.38 -5.71 8.62
N ARG A 8 13.73 -6.73 7.84
CA ARG A 8 12.77 -7.41 6.97
C ARG A 8 11.51 -7.87 7.72
N ASP A 9 11.65 -8.24 8.99
CA ASP A 9 10.53 -8.65 9.83
C ASP A 9 9.47 -7.55 10.00
N THR A 10 9.86 -6.28 9.94
CA THR A 10 8.90 -5.17 9.97
C THR A 10 7.96 -5.23 8.76
N LEU A 11 8.51 -5.46 7.57
CA LEU A 11 7.67 -5.56 6.38
C LEU A 11 6.82 -6.83 6.40
N GLU A 12 7.35 -7.93 6.89
CA GLU A 12 6.56 -9.16 7.03
C GLU A 12 5.37 -8.93 7.98
N SER A 13 5.58 -8.22 9.08
CA SER A 13 4.50 -7.86 10.01
C SER A 13 3.49 -6.92 9.37
N PHE A 14 3.95 -5.96 8.56
CA PHE A 14 3.08 -5.04 7.82
C PHE A 14 2.19 -5.80 6.84
N VAL A 15 2.76 -6.71 6.09
CA VAL A 15 2.03 -7.55 5.12
C VAL A 15 0.99 -8.42 5.84
N ASP A 16 1.38 -9.07 6.94
CA ASP A 16 0.47 -9.89 7.73
C ASP A 16 -0.68 -9.06 8.31
N CYS A 17 -0.39 -7.86 8.76
CA CYS A 17 -1.39 -6.93 9.31
C CYS A 17 -2.44 -6.58 8.25
N ILE A 18 -2.00 -6.24 7.03
CA ILE A 18 -2.92 -5.88 5.95
C ILE A 18 -3.73 -7.08 5.49
N HIS A 19 -3.09 -8.24 5.34
CA HIS A 19 -3.75 -9.46 4.88
C HIS A 19 -4.82 -9.96 5.86
N GLY A 20 -4.56 -9.88 7.14
CA GLY A 20 -5.46 -10.36 8.18
C GLY A 20 -6.56 -9.37 8.59
N GLY A 21 -6.64 -8.23 7.93
CA GLY A 21 -7.49 -7.13 8.35
C GLY A 21 -6.70 -6.15 9.20
N VAL A 22 -6.76 -4.88 8.85
CA VAL A 22 -5.87 -3.87 9.44
C VAL A 22 -6.25 -3.58 10.89
N ASP A 23 -5.39 -4.03 11.81
CA ASP A 23 -5.44 -3.62 13.20
C ASP A 23 -4.72 -2.28 13.37
N LYS A 24 -5.46 -1.28 13.79
CA LYS A 24 -4.94 0.08 13.93
C LYS A 24 -3.73 0.15 14.86
N GLY A 25 -3.76 -0.57 15.97
CA GLY A 25 -2.67 -0.56 16.95
C GLY A 25 -1.39 -1.15 16.38
N THR A 26 -1.50 -2.27 15.66
CA THR A 26 -0.36 -2.92 15.01
C THR A 26 0.21 -2.01 13.92
N LEU A 27 -0.65 -1.47 13.06
CA LEU A 27 -0.21 -0.58 11.98
C LEU A 27 0.49 0.67 12.53
N THR A 28 -0.06 1.26 13.58
CA THR A 28 0.54 2.44 14.23
C THR A 28 1.94 2.14 14.75
N ARG A 29 2.16 0.95 15.31
CA ARG A 29 3.49 0.55 15.82
C ARG A 29 4.51 0.35 14.72
N LEU A 30 4.09 -0.04 13.52
CA LEU A 30 5.00 -0.34 12.41
C LEU A 30 5.45 0.92 11.67
N LEU A 31 4.64 1.99 11.70
CA LEU A 31 4.90 3.21 10.94
C LEU A 31 5.69 4.23 11.76
N ALA A 32 6.63 4.91 11.11
CA ALA A 32 7.29 6.07 11.70
C ALA A 32 6.27 7.20 11.89
N GLU A 33 6.50 8.07 12.87
CA GLU A 33 5.62 9.22 13.13
C GLU A 33 5.50 10.14 11.92
N ASP A 34 6.59 10.30 11.19
CA ASP A 34 6.69 11.17 10.00
C ASP A 34 6.62 10.38 8.69
N VAL A 35 6.02 9.21 8.69
CA VAL A 35 5.88 8.35 7.50
C VAL A 35 5.28 9.11 6.33
N VAL A 36 5.75 8.81 5.12
CA VAL A 36 5.22 9.34 3.86
C VAL A 36 4.67 8.19 3.04
N LEU A 37 3.40 8.30 2.67
CA LEU A 37 2.71 7.30 1.86
C LEU A 37 2.44 7.88 0.47
N TYR A 38 3.13 7.32 -0.53
CA TYR A 38 2.91 7.66 -1.93
C TYR A 38 1.89 6.68 -2.51
N GLY A 39 0.64 7.11 -2.58
CA GLY A 39 -0.44 6.28 -3.12
C GLY A 39 -0.42 6.23 -4.65
N PRO A 40 -1.20 5.30 -5.24
CA PRO A 40 -1.20 5.10 -6.69
C PRO A 40 -2.13 6.05 -7.45
N PHE A 41 -2.91 6.89 -6.76
CA PHE A 41 -3.98 7.64 -7.37
C PHE A 41 -3.74 9.15 -7.44
N GLY A 42 -2.59 9.64 -7.02
CA GLY A 42 -2.30 11.06 -7.08
C GLY A 42 -0.85 11.37 -6.78
N ASP A 43 -0.44 12.58 -7.12
CA ASP A 43 0.94 13.02 -6.90
C ASP A 43 1.19 13.47 -5.46
N GLU A 44 0.13 13.89 -4.76
CA GLU A 44 0.27 14.37 -3.39
C GLU A 44 0.39 13.19 -2.42
N PRO A 45 1.49 13.09 -1.67
CA PRO A 45 1.63 12.03 -0.70
C PRO A 45 0.78 12.31 0.55
N VAL A 46 0.45 11.23 1.25
CA VAL A 46 -0.13 11.31 2.59
C VAL A 46 1.04 11.35 3.58
N THR A 47 1.11 12.41 4.39
CA THR A 47 2.20 12.59 5.34
C THR A 47 1.71 12.45 6.78
N GLY A 48 2.51 11.78 7.59
CA GLY A 48 2.21 11.57 9.00
C GLY A 48 1.51 10.25 9.26
N ARG A 49 1.79 9.70 10.44
CA ARG A 49 1.33 8.36 10.81
C ARG A 49 -0.18 8.24 10.89
N ASP A 50 -0.85 9.19 11.53
CA ASP A 50 -2.30 9.11 11.73
C ASP A 50 -3.04 9.15 10.39
N ALA A 51 -2.63 10.03 9.48
CA ALA A 51 -3.23 10.13 8.15
C ALA A 51 -2.94 8.87 7.31
N ALA A 52 -1.74 8.33 7.42
CA ALA A 52 -1.37 7.09 6.71
C ALA A 52 -2.18 5.90 7.22
N VAL A 53 -2.33 5.76 8.53
CA VAL A 53 -3.15 4.69 9.14
C VAL A 53 -4.59 4.80 8.67
N GLU A 54 -5.17 5.98 8.70
CA GLU A 54 -6.55 6.20 8.25
C GLU A 54 -6.72 5.83 6.78
N THR A 55 -5.80 6.25 5.92
CA THR A 55 -5.84 5.94 4.49
C THR A 55 -5.78 4.43 4.25
N ILE A 56 -4.84 3.76 4.87
CA ILE A 56 -4.66 2.30 4.71
C ILE A 56 -5.89 1.56 5.21
N GLN A 57 -6.42 1.93 6.37
CA GLN A 57 -7.63 1.29 6.90
C GLN A 57 -8.84 1.51 6.00
N THR A 58 -8.99 2.71 5.45
CA THR A 58 -10.12 3.03 4.57
C THR A 58 -10.10 2.16 3.32
N VAL A 59 -8.97 2.09 2.64
CA VAL A 59 -8.85 1.27 1.42
C VAL A 59 -8.97 -0.22 1.76
N ASN A 60 -8.32 -0.67 2.81
CA ASN A 60 -8.38 -2.08 3.22
C ASN A 60 -9.81 -2.49 3.58
N GLY A 61 -10.58 -1.58 4.19
CA GLY A 61 -11.98 -1.84 4.53
C GLY A 61 -12.89 -2.03 3.31
N LEU A 62 -12.49 -1.53 2.16
CA LEU A 62 -13.21 -1.70 0.88
C LEU A 62 -12.70 -2.90 0.08
N SER A 63 -11.57 -3.47 0.46
CA SER A 63 -10.91 -4.53 -0.30
C SER A 63 -11.35 -5.92 0.12
N SER A 64 -11.19 -6.86 -0.80
CA SER A 64 -11.41 -8.28 -0.57
C SER A 64 -10.31 -9.07 -1.28
N ASP A 65 -10.14 -10.33 -0.88
CA ASP A 65 -9.20 -11.27 -1.53
C ASP A 65 -7.76 -10.74 -1.63
N ASP A 66 -7.32 -9.99 -0.61
CA ASP A 66 -5.95 -9.51 -0.54
C ASP A 66 -5.01 -10.69 -0.34
N THR A 67 -4.04 -10.85 -1.23
CA THR A 67 -3.06 -11.93 -1.16
C THR A 67 -1.65 -11.39 -1.38
N TYR A 68 -0.67 -12.11 -0.84
CA TYR A 68 0.74 -11.79 -1.00
C TYR A 68 1.49 -12.95 -1.58
N THR A 69 2.46 -12.66 -2.43
CA THR A 69 3.33 -13.67 -3.01
C THR A 69 4.60 -13.83 -2.18
N GLU A 70 5.32 -12.75 -1.97
CA GLU A 70 6.57 -12.79 -1.19
C GLU A 70 7.06 -11.39 -0.84
N VAL A 71 8.01 -11.35 0.08
CA VAL A 71 8.75 -10.15 0.45
C VAL A 71 10.16 -10.26 -0.10
N LEU A 72 10.60 -9.21 -0.79
CA LEU A 72 11.95 -9.09 -1.34
C LEU A 72 12.71 -8.00 -0.59
N SER A 73 13.99 -8.20 -0.36
CA SER A 73 14.83 -7.23 0.32
C SER A 73 16.02 -6.84 -0.55
N GLY A 74 16.16 -5.55 -0.82
CA GLY A 74 17.29 -4.98 -1.55
C GLY A 74 18.32 -4.38 -0.61
N ASP A 75 19.16 -3.49 -1.12
CA ASP A 75 20.21 -2.85 -0.32
C ASP A 75 19.65 -1.86 0.69
N THR A 76 18.61 -1.13 0.32
CA THR A 76 18.02 -0.06 1.15
C THR A 76 16.52 -0.23 1.37
N HIS A 77 15.83 -0.92 0.48
CA HIS A 77 14.37 -1.03 0.49
C HIS A 77 13.93 -2.49 0.53
N HIS A 78 12.71 -2.67 1.00
CA HIS A 78 12.00 -3.94 0.87
C HIS A 78 10.83 -3.77 -0.08
N ALA A 79 10.40 -4.85 -0.70
CA ALA A 79 9.22 -4.86 -1.56
C ALA A 79 8.34 -6.06 -1.25
N ALA A 80 7.03 -5.91 -1.39
CA ALA A 80 6.08 -7.01 -1.27
C ALA A 80 5.11 -6.96 -2.43
N HIS A 81 4.97 -8.07 -3.14
CA HIS A 81 4.00 -8.20 -4.22
C HIS A 81 2.65 -8.61 -3.64
N PHE A 82 1.59 -7.96 -4.07
CA PHE A 82 0.24 -8.23 -3.57
C PHE A 82 -0.80 -8.20 -4.70
N ARG A 83 -1.96 -8.77 -4.40
CA ARG A 83 -3.16 -8.65 -5.20
C ARG A 83 -4.24 -8.02 -4.33
N LEU A 84 -4.94 -7.05 -4.87
CA LEU A 84 -5.99 -6.30 -4.19
C LEU A 84 -7.23 -6.25 -5.07
N GLN A 85 -8.40 -6.48 -4.48
CA GLN A 85 -9.67 -6.38 -5.17
C GLN A 85 -10.61 -5.43 -4.44
N VAL A 86 -11.25 -4.53 -5.19
CA VAL A 86 -12.32 -3.67 -4.68
C VAL A 86 -13.50 -3.80 -5.63
N GLY A 87 -14.61 -4.35 -5.15
CA GLY A 87 -15.75 -4.66 -6.01
C GLY A 87 -15.36 -5.67 -7.07
N ASP A 88 -15.60 -5.33 -8.34
CA ASP A 88 -15.27 -6.17 -9.49
C ASP A 88 -13.90 -5.85 -10.12
N ALA A 89 -13.15 -4.93 -9.52
CA ALA A 89 -11.85 -4.51 -10.04
C ALA A 89 -10.72 -5.10 -9.20
N ALA A 90 -9.72 -5.68 -9.85
CA ALA A 90 -8.57 -6.28 -9.19
C ALA A 90 -7.27 -5.81 -9.83
N VAL A 91 -6.27 -5.53 -9.00
CA VAL A 91 -4.94 -5.14 -9.44
C VAL A 91 -3.89 -6.05 -8.82
N ASN A 92 -2.76 -6.15 -9.50
CA ASN A 92 -1.52 -6.62 -8.89
C ASN A 92 -0.70 -5.39 -8.56
N GLY A 93 -0.01 -5.41 -7.43
CA GLY A 93 0.75 -4.25 -7.01
C GLY A 93 1.98 -4.62 -6.22
N ILE A 94 2.76 -3.59 -5.93
CA ILE A 94 3.97 -3.69 -5.13
C ILE A 94 3.94 -2.57 -4.09
N PHE A 95 4.17 -2.94 -2.83
CA PHE A 95 4.62 -2.01 -1.81
C PHE A 95 6.13 -1.90 -1.91
N PHE A 96 6.63 -0.69 -2.07
CA PHE A 96 8.07 -0.42 -2.06
C PHE A 96 8.36 0.44 -0.82
N VAL A 97 9.13 -0.10 0.12
CA VAL A 97 9.17 0.39 1.50
C VAL A 97 10.59 0.71 1.94
N LEU A 98 10.77 1.90 2.49
CA LEU A 98 12.00 2.30 3.16
C LEU A 98 11.77 2.32 4.67
N LEU A 99 12.67 1.69 5.42
CA LEU A 99 12.63 1.68 6.88
C LEU A 99 13.67 2.64 7.44
N ASP A 100 13.37 3.22 8.60
CA ASP A 100 14.33 4.06 9.31
C ASP A 100 15.29 3.22 10.16
N ALA A 101 16.19 3.89 10.88
CA ALA A 101 17.20 3.22 11.69
C ALA A 101 16.60 2.40 12.84
N ASP A 102 15.39 2.73 13.27
CA ASP A 102 14.68 2.03 14.36
C ASP A 102 13.83 0.86 13.83
N GLY A 103 13.84 0.63 12.51
CA GLY A 103 13.05 -0.42 11.91
C GLY A 103 11.58 -0.04 11.71
N LYS A 104 11.25 1.25 11.77
CA LYS A 104 9.91 1.74 11.46
C LYS A 104 9.80 2.06 9.98
N ILE A 105 8.59 1.93 9.44
CA ILE A 105 8.34 2.26 8.04
C ILE A 105 8.33 3.78 7.87
N ALA A 106 9.33 4.30 7.14
CA ALA A 106 9.48 5.72 6.90
C ALA A 106 8.82 6.18 5.59
N GLU A 107 8.81 5.31 4.58
CA GLU A 107 8.24 5.60 3.27
C GLU A 107 7.57 4.36 2.71
N VAL A 108 6.39 4.54 2.13
CA VAL A 108 5.70 3.48 1.37
C VAL A 108 5.32 4.06 0.03
N SER A 109 5.73 3.41 -1.06
CA SER A 109 5.22 3.68 -2.40
C SER A 109 4.38 2.51 -2.85
N ILE A 110 3.21 2.78 -3.42
CA ILE A 110 2.27 1.76 -3.89
C ILE A 110 2.15 1.89 -5.40
N LEU A 111 2.50 0.80 -6.10
CA LEU A 111 2.45 0.74 -7.56
C LEU A 111 1.46 -0.32 -7.98
N TYR A 112 0.66 -0.04 -9.01
CA TYR A 112 -0.36 -0.96 -9.51
C TYR A 112 -0.12 -1.36 -10.96
N ARG A 113 -0.54 -2.56 -11.27
CA ARG A 113 -0.63 -3.12 -12.61
C ARG A 113 -2.00 -3.80 -12.77
N THR A 114 -2.73 -3.65 -13.84
CA THR A 114 -2.49 -2.89 -15.08
C THR A 114 -3.04 -1.49 -14.94
N LEU A 115 -2.77 -0.62 -15.94
CA LEU A 115 -3.34 0.72 -15.95
C LEU A 115 -4.87 0.69 -16.01
N PRO A 116 -5.50 -0.07 -16.95
CA PRO A 116 -6.96 -0.15 -16.95
C PRO A 116 -7.56 -0.70 -15.67
N ALA A 117 -6.93 -1.72 -15.08
CA ALA A 117 -7.39 -2.30 -13.80
C ALA A 117 -7.25 -1.27 -12.67
N GLY A 118 -6.18 -0.50 -12.66
CA GLY A 118 -5.97 0.57 -11.67
C GLY A 118 -7.03 1.67 -11.77
N VAL A 119 -7.40 2.05 -12.99
CA VAL A 119 -8.48 3.03 -13.21
C VAL A 119 -9.81 2.48 -12.70
N ALA A 120 -10.13 1.21 -13.00
CA ALA A 120 -11.36 0.58 -12.53
C ALA A 120 -11.41 0.49 -11.00
N LEU A 121 -10.28 0.15 -10.38
CA LEU A 121 -10.17 0.09 -8.92
C LEU A 121 -10.37 1.49 -8.30
N GLN A 122 -9.73 2.51 -8.86
CA GLN A 122 -9.91 3.89 -8.41
C GLN A 122 -11.37 4.31 -8.49
N ARG A 123 -12.07 3.96 -9.56
CA ARG A 123 -13.48 4.30 -9.73
C ARG A 123 -14.35 3.64 -8.64
N ASN A 124 -14.08 2.39 -8.32
CA ASN A 124 -14.83 1.69 -7.29
C ASN A 124 -14.58 2.30 -5.90
N ILE A 125 -13.35 2.68 -5.60
CA ILE A 125 -13.02 3.38 -4.37
C ILE A 125 -13.66 4.78 -4.36
N ALA A 126 -13.55 5.51 -5.45
CA ALA A 126 -14.11 6.85 -5.57
C ALA A 126 -15.62 6.85 -5.38
N ASN A 127 -16.32 5.89 -5.97
CA ASN A 127 -17.77 5.76 -5.81
C ASN A 127 -18.16 5.46 -4.35
N ALA A 128 -17.36 4.65 -3.65
CA ALA A 128 -17.62 4.31 -2.26
C ALA A 128 -17.36 5.49 -1.32
N LEU A 129 -16.39 6.34 -1.63
CA LEU A 129 -15.92 7.42 -0.75
C LEU A 129 -16.37 8.81 -1.19
N GLY A 130 -17.07 8.92 -2.32
CA GLY A 130 -17.51 10.21 -2.84
C GLY A 130 -16.40 11.02 -3.50
N TRP A 131 -15.34 10.36 -3.98
CA TRP A 131 -14.26 11.01 -4.72
C TRP A 131 -14.64 11.16 -6.19
N GLN A 132 -13.87 11.99 -6.91
CA GLN A 132 -14.01 12.11 -8.35
C GLN A 132 -13.46 10.85 -9.03
N PRO A 133 -14.31 10.07 -9.74
CA PRO A 133 -13.82 8.86 -10.41
C PRO A 133 -13.00 9.19 -11.65
N TRP A 134 -11.96 8.37 -11.88
CA TRP A 134 -11.16 8.46 -13.09
C TRP A 134 -11.87 7.81 -14.28
N GLU A 135 -11.46 8.22 -15.46
CA GLU A 135 -11.89 7.61 -16.72
C GLU A 135 -10.67 7.26 -17.56
N LEU A 136 -10.67 6.06 -18.10
CA LEU A 136 -9.71 5.68 -19.11
C LEU A 136 -10.30 6.03 -20.46
N ARG A 137 -9.71 7.04 -21.12
CA ARG A 137 -10.16 7.47 -22.44
C ARG A 137 -9.31 6.82 -23.50
N THR A 138 -9.96 6.22 -24.48
CA THR A 138 -9.32 5.65 -25.65
C THR A 138 -9.77 6.43 -26.89
N ASN A 139 -8.85 6.64 -27.84
CA ASN A 139 -9.18 7.22 -29.12
C ASN A 139 -9.62 6.09 -30.05
N ASP A 140 -10.90 5.98 -30.23
CA ASP A 140 -11.47 5.00 -31.13
C ASP A 140 -11.56 5.58 -32.56
#